data_ee5754301f19a13da8c14852dd80290e
#
_entry.id   ee5754301f19a13da8c14852dd80290e
#
_cell.length_a   1.000
_cell.length_b   1.000
_cell.length_c   1.000
_cell.angle_alpha   90.00
_cell.angle_beta   90.00
_cell.angle_gamma   90.00
#
_symmetry.space_group_name_H-M   'P 1'
#
loop_
_entity.id
_entity.type
_entity.pdbx_description
1 polymer ?
#
loop_
_entity_poly.entity_id
_entity_poly.type
_entity_poly.pdbx_seq_one_letter_code
_entity_poly.pdbx_strand_id
1 'polypeptide(L)'
;AAVLQLMDRIAGTSFFLPSGLVYAGEAVAAYGNGSPLLWQHLFWFLAHPEVYVLILPAIGIVGEILANNTRKPLWGYKSLVYAISFLGFMSFIVWAHHMFLTGMGQTMSAFFQLTTMIISIPSVVVLTAFFISLWGGSIRFNTPMLFALSFLPMFGIGGLTGLPLGVAASDIYLHDTYYVIGHFHYVVAPGTLFALFAGIYYWFPKITGRKLHEGMGKLHFFPSFLAMNGIFMPMFIQGLAGLSRRMYDGGQQYAHASDITHWNEFMTISAFILGLAQIPFILNIFITLSTKKSEDRNPWKSTTIEWSAPSPPLPHVNFESAVEVHRGPYEYSVPEKEEDFYPQTSP
;
A
#
# COMPACT_ATOMS: atom_id res chain seq x y z
N ALA A 1 19.73 0.21 14.20
CA ALA A 1 20.58 -0.58 13.30
C ALA A 1 21.53 0.28 12.47
N ALA A 2 21.06 1.26 11.68
CA ALA A 2 21.89 2.07 10.77
C ALA A 2 23.06 2.79 11.46
N VAL A 3 22.83 3.42 12.62
CA VAL A 3 23.90 4.11 13.38
C VAL A 3 24.97 3.11 13.85
N LEU A 4 24.57 1.96 14.38
CA LEU A 4 25.50 0.93 14.83
C LEU A 4 26.28 0.34 13.64
N GLN A 5 25.65 0.17 12.48
CA GLN A 5 26.31 -0.25 11.24
C GLN A 5 27.34 0.80 10.76
N LEU A 6 27.01 2.07 10.89
CA LEU A 6 27.94 3.15 10.58
C LEU A 6 29.15 3.11 11.52
N MET A 7 28.94 2.88 12.81
CA MET A 7 30.03 2.73 13.80
C MET A 7 30.91 1.52 13.45
N ASP A 8 30.36 0.40 13.03
CA ASP A 8 31.14 -0.75 12.57
C ASP A 8 32.07 -0.38 11.38
N ARG A 9 31.60 0.51 10.50
CA ARG A 9 32.36 0.94 9.30
C ARG A 9 33.44 1.97 9.59
N ILE A 10 33.18 2.93 10.48
CA ILE A 10 34.05 4.11 10.65
C ILE A 10 34.79 4.14 11.99
N ALA A 11 34.26 3.49 13.03
CA ALA A 11 34.85 3.50 14.38
C ALA A 11 35.46 2.15 14.79
N GLY A 12 35.50 1.15 13.86
CA GLY A 12 36.09 -0.15 14.13
C GLY A 12 35.36 -0.98 15.19
N THR A 13 34.07 -0.68 15.45
CA THR A 13 33.23 -1.51 16.32
C THR A 13 32.78 -2.77 15.62
N SER A 14 32.26 -3.75 16.35
CA SER A 14 31.78 -5.01 15.78
C SER A 14 30.38 -5.38 16.35
N PHE A 15 29.41 -4.51 16.16
CA PHE A 15 28.02 -4.79 16.53
C PHE A 15 27.41 -5.88 15.68
N PHE A 16 27.72 -5.89 14.37
CA PHE A 16 27.10 -6.79 13.39
C PHE A 16 28.09 -7.65 12.64
N LEU A 17 29.38 -7.34 12.69
CA LEU A 17 30.41 -8.08 11.98
C LEU A 17 31.02 -9.17 12.88
N PRO A 18 30.90 -10.47 12.51
CA PRO A 18 31.55 -11.53 13.24
C PRO A 18 33.06 -11.51 13.04
N SER A 19 33.81 -12.04 13.99
CA SER A 19 35.26 -12.26 13.82
C SER A 19 35.56 -13.16 12.62
N GLY A 20 36.64 -12.83 11.90
CA GLY A 20 37.07 -13.61 10.74
C GLY A 20 36.27 -13.35 9.45
N LEU A 21 35.35 -12.39 9.45
CA LEU A 21 34.70 -11.95 8.22
C LEU A 21 35.72 -11.31 7.27
N VAL A 22 35.81 -11.82 6.07
CA VAL A 22 36.58 -11.24 4.97
C VAL A 22 35.65 -10.50 4.03
N TYR A 23 35.91 -9.21 3.84
CA TYR A 23 35.17 -8.36 2.90
C TYR A 23 36.14 -7.73 1.91
N ALA A 24 35.87 -7.89 0.62
CA ALA A 24 36.72 -7.38 -0.45
C ALA A 24 38.21 -7.84 -0.34
N GLY A 25 38.44 -9.03 0.18
CA GLY A 25 39.80 -9.60 0.35
C GLY A 25 40.52 -9.20 1.63
N GLU A 26 39.92 -8.30 2.45
CA GLU A 26 40.50 -7.88 3.73
C GLU A 26 39.67 -8.40 4.91
N ALA A 27 40.35 -8.80 5.99
CA ALA A 27 39.70 -9.16 7.24
C ALA A 27 39.11 -7.91 7.91
N VAL A 28 37.79 -7.81 7.97
CA VAL A 28 37.07 -6.62 8.46
C VAL A 28 37.12 -6.51 9.98
N ALA A 29 37.24 -7.63 10.69
CA ALA A 29 37.37 -7.65 12.15
C ALA A 29 38.25 -8.84 12.55
N ALA A 30 39.40 -8.53 13.09
CA ALA A 30 40.28 -9.55 13.70
C ALA A 30 39.67 -10.08 15.04
N TYR A 31 38.94 -9.25 15.72
CA TYR A 31 38.30 -9.54 17.00
C TYR A 31 36.88 -8.96 17.02
N GLY A 32 35.88 -9.77 17.31
CA GLY A 32 34.54 -9.29 17.46
C GLY A 32 33.51 -10.43 17.56
N ASN A 33 32.48 -10.19 18.34
CA ASN A 33 31.33 -11.11 18.50
C ASN A 33 30.08 -10.57 17.84
N GLY A 34 30.25 -9.77 16.77
CA GLY A 34 29.15 -9.17 16.05
C GLY A 34 28.22 -10.21 15.41
N SER A 35 26.96 -9.88 15.29
CA SER A 35 25.94 -10.76 14.76
C SER A 35 25.12 -10.10 13.66
N PRO A 36 25.17 -10.62 12.41
CA PRO A 36 24.25 -10.20 11.36
C PRO A 36 22.78 -10.45 11.70
N LEU A 37 22.51 -11.47 12.53
CA LEU A 37 21.19 -11.76 13.06
C LEU A 37 20.65 -10.62 13.92
N LEU A 38 21.50 -10.00 14.76
CA LEU A 38 21.14 -8.85 15.56
C LEU A 38 20.74 -7.66 14.67
N TRP A 39 21.52 -7.40 13.60
CA TRP A 39 21.18 -6.34 12.64
C TRP A 39 19.79 -6.57 12.04
N GLN A 40 19.48 -7.79 11.62
CA GLN A 40 18.21 -8.11 11.01
C GLN A 40 17.03 -7.97 11.99
N HIS A 41 17.18 -8.40 13.23
CA HIS A 41 16.15 -8.19 14.25
C HIS A 41 15.88 -6.71 14.50
N LEU A 42 16.92 -5.89 14.67
CA LEU A 42 16.78 -4.45 14.88
C LEU A 42 16.22 -3.73 13.66
N PHE A 43 16.58 -4.16 12.46
CA PHE A 43 16.07 -3.59 11.21
C PHE A 43 14.59 -3.96 11.00
N TRP A 44 14.24 -5.23 11.09
CA TRP A 44 12.89 -5.69 10.80
C TRP A 44 11.87 -5.35 11.89
N PHE A 45 12.31 -5.18 13.11
CA PHE A 45 11.45 -4.65 14.19
C PHE A 45 10.90 -3.25 13.86
N LEU A 46 11.63 -2.46 13.07
CA LEU A 46 11.14 -1.21 12.49
C LEU A 46 10.46 -1.43 11.14
N ALA A 47 11.17 -2.08 10.20
CA ALA A 47 10.79 -2.07 8.79
C ALA A 47 9.51 -2.87 8.49
N HIS A 48 9.13 -3.86 9.33
CA HIS A 48 7.85 -4.53 9.16
C HIS A 48 6.67 -3.67 9.66
N PRO A 49 6.68 -3.09 10.87
CA PRO A 49 5.68 -2.06 11.24
C PRO A 49 5.61 -0.90 10.25
N GLU A 50 6.72 -0.49 9.63
CA GLU A 50 6.76 0.57 8.62
C GLU A 50 5.85 0.26 7.43
N VAL A 51 5.84 -0.99 6.92
CA VAL A 51 4.95 -1.36 5.81
C VAL A 51 3.47 -1.27 6.20
N TYR A 52 3.15 -1.50 7.48
CA TYR A 52 1.78 -1.29 7.99
C TYR A 52 1.46 0.21 8.17
N VAL A 53 2.42 1.03 8.55
CA VAL A 53 2.25 2.51 8.57
C VAL A 53 1.91 3.04 7.17
N LEU A 54 2.40 2.40 6.11
CA LEU A 54 2.07 2.75 4.74
C LEU A 54 0.65 2.30 4.34
N ILE A 55 0.28 1.05 4.65
CA ILE A 55 -0.96 0.46 4.15
C ILE A 55 -2.20 0.84 4.97
N LEU A 56 -2.08 1.06 6.28
CA LEU A 56 -3.24 1.37 7.13
C LEU A 56 -3.95 2.67 6.74
N PRO A 57 -3.24 3.80 6.53
CA PRO A 57 -3.87 5.01 6.00
C PRO A 57 -4.46 4.81 4.60
N ALA A 58 -3.81 4.01 3.76
CA ALA A 58 -4.31 3.69 2.43
C ALA A 58 -5.66 2.96 2.48
N ILE A 59 -5.82 2.00 3.40
CA ILE A 59 -7.10 1.33 3.65
C ILE A 59 -8.18 2.35 4.05
N GLY A 60 -7.85 3.33 4.89
CA GLY A 60 -8.77 4.41 5.29
C GLY A 60 -9.22 5.26 4.10
N ILE A 61 -8.26 5.70 3.27
CA ILE A 61 -8.55 6.49 2.04
C ILE A 61 -9.45 5.71 1.09
N VAL A 62 -9.13 4.44 0.84
CA VAL A 62 -9.93 3.58 -0.04
C VAL A 62 -11.34 3.40 0.51
N GLY A 63 -11.48 3.13 1.82
CA GLY A 63 -12.77 2.96 2.46
C GLY A 63 -13.67 4.19 2.30
N GLU A 64 -13.14 5.37 2.55
CA GLU A 64 -13.85 6.64 2.40
C GLU A 64 -14.35 6.86 0.96
N ILE A 65 -13.47 6.64 -0.01
CA ILE A 65 -13.80 6.83 -1.43
C ILE A 65 -14.80 5.76 -1.90
N LEU A 66 -14.66 4.51 -1.46
CA LEU A 66 -15.62 3.45 -1.77
C LEU A 66 -17.01 3.80 -1.24
N ALA A 67 -17.15 4.18 0.01
CA ALA A 67 -18.43 4.55 0.60
C ALA A 67 -19.11 5.68 -0.18
N ASN A 68 -18.38 6.75 -0.47
CA ASN A 68 -18.92 7.87 -1.24
C ASN A 68 -19.36 7.48 -2.65
N ASN A 69 -18.53 6.70 -3.35
CA ASN A 69 -18.76 6.39 -4.76
C ASN A 69 -19.63 5.16 -5.00
N THR A 70 -19.91 4.35 -3.98
CA THR A 70 -20.97 3.33 -3.99
C THR A 70 -22.30 3.87 -3.53
N ARG A 71 -22.32 5.08 -2.94
CA ARG A 71 -23.48 5.77 -2.39
C ARG A 71 -24.18 4.96 -1.30
N LYS A 72 -23.40 4.38 -0.41
CA LYS A 72 -23.90 3.67 0.77
C LYS A 72 -22.80 3.52 1.82
N PRO A 73 -23.17 3.34 3.12
CA PRO A 73 -22.21 3.07 4.17
C PRO A 73 -21.37 1.82 3.88
N LEU A 74 -20.14 1.79 4.40
CA LEU A 74 -19.31 0.59 4.35
C LEU A 74 -19.97 -0.56 5.12
N TRP A 75 -20.01 -1.72 4.48
CA TRP A 75 -20.48 -2.93 5.12
C TRP A 75 -19.52 -3.34 6.25
N GLY A 76 -20.07 -3.70 7.40
CA GLY A 76 -19.27 -4.20 8.51
C GLY A 76 -18.28 -3.20 9.09
N TYR A 77 -18.60 -1.90 9.12
CA TYR A 77 -17.70 -0.84 9.58
C TYR A 77 -17.03 -1.12 10.93
N LYS A 78 -17.78 -1.64 11.91
CA LYS A 78 -17.22 -2.00 13.24
C LYS A 78 -16.18 -3.12 13.11
N SER A 79 -16.47 -4.16 12.33
CA SER A 79 -15.54 -5.27 12.09
C SER A 79 -14.30 -4.79 11.35
N LEU A 80 -14.46 -3.86 10.41
CA LEU A 80 -13.35 -3.23 9.70
C LEU A 80 -12.43 -2.46 10.65
N VAL A 81 -12.99 -1.64 11.55
CA VAL A 81 -12.22 -0.89 12.55
C VAL A 81 -11.45 -1.84 13.49
N TYR A 82 -12.10 -2.89 14.00
CA TYR A 82 -11.41 -3.87 14.83
C TYR A 82 -10.33 -4.63 14.08
N ALA A 83 -10.58 -5.02 12.82
CA ALA A 83 -9.60 -5.69 12.00
C ALA A 83 -8.37 -4.82 11.74
N ILE A 84 -8.55 -3.54 11.40
CA ILE A 84 -7.46 -2.58 11.18
C ILE A 84 -6.66 -2.34 12.46
N SER A 85 -7.34 -2.18 13.60
CA SER A 85 -6.69 -2.01 14.90
C SER A 85 -5.87 -3.24 15.29
N PHE A 86 -6.42 -4.44 15.09
CA PHE A 86 -5.71 -5.69 15.34
C PHE A 86 -4.53 -5.88 14.38
N LEU A 87 -4.69 -5.52 13.11
CA LEU A 87 -3.61 -5.53 12.12
C LEU A 87 -2.44 -4.64 12.55
N GLY A 88 -2.75 -3.42 13.01
CA GLY A 88 -1.74 -2.48 13.53
C GLY A 88 -1.01 -3.04 14.75
N PHE A 89 -1.72 -3.65 15.71
CA PHE A 89 -1.10 -4.29 16.87
C PHE A 89 -0.20 -5.46 16.47
N MET A 90 -0.70 -6.35 15.61
CA MET A 90 0.05 -7.53 15.15
C MET A 90 1.31 -7.17 14.36
N SER A 91 1.37 -5.99 13.75
CA SER A 91 2.54 -5.54 12.99
C SER A 91 3.86 -5.60 13.78
N PHE A 92 3.79 -5.43 15.11
CA PHE A 92 4.94 -5.47 16.01
C PHE A 92 5.33 -6.88 16.48
N ILE A 93 4.59 -7.93 16.06
CA ILE A 93 4.79 -9.30 16.59
C ILE A 93 5.13 -10.29 15.44
N VAL A 94 5.29 -9.82 14.21
CA VAL A 94 5.48 -10.69 13.04
C VAL A 94 6.79 -10.46 12.29
N TRP A 95 7.62 -9.50 12.69
CA TRP A 95 8.76 -9.02 11.90
C TRP A 95 9.74 -10.09 11.44
N ALA A 96 9.95 -11.17 12.23
CA ALA A 96 11.00 -12.13 11.92
C ALA A 96 10.59 -13.21 10.92
N HIS A 97 9.42 -13.11 10.27
CA HIS A 97 9.15 -13.88 9.06
C HIS A 97 10.08 -13.48 7.89
N HIS A 98 10.70 -12.32 7.95
CA HIS A 98 11.78 -11.94 7.04
C HIS A 98 13.11 -12.66 7.30
N MET A 99 13.18 -13.51 8.33
CA MET A 99 14.42 -14.03 8.87
C MET A 99 14.44 -15.56 9.01
N PHE A 100 13.52 -16.29 8.34
CA PHE A 100 13.44 -17.75 8.49
C PHE A 100 14.76 -18.47 8.12
N LEU A 101 15.54 -17.91 7.18
CA LEU A 101 16.81 -18.50 6.75
C LEU A 101 18.04 -17.96 7.50
N THR A 102 17.86 -17.15 8.53
CA THR A 102 18.98 -16.53 9.28
C THR A 102 19.56 -17.37 10.40
N GLY A 103 18.99 -18.53 10.66
CA GLY A 103 19.43 -19.40 11.76
C GLY A 103 18.88 -19.00 13.14
N MET A 104 17.72 -18.33 13.21
CA MET A 104 17.10 -17.95 14.50
C MET A 104 16.53 -19.13 15.33
N GLY A 105 16.62 -20.37 14.80
CA GLY A 105 16.18 -21.58 15.49
C GLY A 105 14.71 -21.91 15.24
N GLN A 106 14.34 -23.18 15.47
CA GLN A 106 13.02 -23.71 15.14
C GLN A 106 11.89 -23.09 15.98
N THR A 107 12.11 -22.89 17.27
CA THR A 107 11.10 -22.32 18.17
C THR A 107 10.68 -20.91 17.74
N MET A 108 11.66 -20.06 17.44
CA MET A 108 11.39 -18.71 16.98
C MET A 108 10.76 -18.71 15.58
N SER A 109 11.21 -19.57 14.68
CA SER A 109 10.60 -19.74 13.36
C SER A 109 9.13 -20.15 13.46
N ALA A 110 8.81 -21.13 14.33
CA ALA A 110 7.43 -21.56 14.56
C ALA A 110 6.56 -20.45 15.15
N PHE A 111 7.09 -19.67 16.11
CA PHE A 111 6.38 -18.54 16.69
C PHE A 111 6.05 -17.46 15.64
N PHE A 112 7.05 -17.02 14.86
CA PHE A 112 6.83 -15.99 13.86
C PHE A 112 6.01 -16.47 12.67
N GLN A 113 6.07 -17.75 12.31
CA GLN A 113 5.16 -18.34 11.33
C GLN A 113 3.70 -18.28 11.82
N LEU A 114 3.43 -18.70 13.07
CA LEU A 114 2.09 -18.68 13.64
C LEU A 114 1.53 -17.25 13.67
N THR A 115 2.28 -16.30 14.22
CA THR A 115 1.83 -14.90 14.32
C THR A 115 1.61 -14.27 12.93
N THR A 116 2.45 -14.59 11.95
CA THR A 116 2.31 -14.14 10.57
C THR A 116 1.06 -14.73 9.90
N MET A 117 0.74 -15.99 10.15
CA MET A 117 -0.49 -16.58 9.60
C MET A 117 -1.75 -15.97 10.22
N ILE A 118 -1.72 -15.61 11.52
CA ILE A 118 -2.83 -14.94 12.19
C ILE A 118 -3.14 -13.57 11.58
N ILE A 119 -2.14 -12.83 11.09
CA ILE A 119 -2.33 -11.50 10.49
C ILE A 119 -3.10 -11.54 9.16
N SER A 120 -3.20 -12.69 8.53
CA SER A 120 -4.02 -12.87 7.33
C SER A 120 -5.51 -12.73 7.61
N ILE A 121 -5.97 -13.06 8.81
CA ILE A 121 -7.38 -12.98 9.20
C ILE A 121 -7.93 -11.55 9.09
N PRO A 122 -7.34 -10.54 9.77
CA PRO A 122 -7.82 -9.16 9.62
C PRO A 122 -7.70 -8.64 8.17
N SER A 123 -6.69 -9.06 7.41
CA SER A 123 -6.55 -8.68 6.00
C SER A 123 -7.70 -9.19 5.14
N VAL A 124 -8.15 -10.44 5.37
CA VAL A 124 -9.35 -11.01 4.72
C VAL A 124 -10.61 -10.26 5.12
N VAL A 125 -10.74 -9.87 6.40
CA VAL A 125 -11.90 -9.07 6.87
C VAL A 125 -11.96 -7.73 6.14
N VAL A 126 -10.82 -7.03 5.98
CA VAL A 126 -10.73 -5.76 5.24
C VAL A 126 -11.18 -5.93 3.78
N LEU A 127 -10.60 -6.89 3.07
CA LEU A 127 -10.97 -7.15 1.67
C LEU A 127 -12.44 -7.55 1.52
N THR A 128 -12.93 -8.43 2.39
CA THR A 128 -14.33 -8.87 2.37
C THR A 128 -15.27 -7.70 2.62
N ALA A 129 -14.97 -6.85 3.59
CA ALA A 129 -15.77 -5.66 3.87
C ALA A 129 -15.85 -4.72 2.65
N PHE A 130 -14.75 -4.51 1.96
CA PHE A 130 -14.71 -3.67 0.76
C PHE A 130 -15.46 -4.31 -0.41
N PHE A 131 -15.27 -5.60 -0.70
CA PHE A 131 -15.99 -6.29 -1.77
C PHE A 131 -17.51 -6.30 -1.53
N ILE A 132 -17.95 -6.61 -0.31
CA ILE A 132 -19.38 -6.56 0.03
C ILE A 132 -19.92 -5.13 -0.02
N SER A 133 -19.10 -4.12 0.29
CA SER A 133 -19.51 -2.71 0.16
C SER A 133 -19.80 -2.31 -1.29
N LEU A 134 -19.22 -2.97 -2.28
CA LEU A 134 -19.56 -2.76 -3.69
C LEU A 134 -20.92 -3.35 -4.07
N TRP A 135 -21.32 -4.42 -3.41
CA TRP A 135 -22.55 -5.15 -3.75
C TRP A 135 -23.79 -4.30 -3.51
N GLY A 136 -24.63 -4.16 -4.54
CA GLY A 136 -25.83 -3.33 -4.47
C GLY A 136 -25.60 -1.84 -4.37
N GLY A 137 -24.36 -1.36 -4.62
CA GLY A 137 -24.01 0.06 -4.66
C GLY A 137 -24.27 0.69 -6.02
N SER A 138 -24.58 1.99 -6.03
CA SER A 138 -24.64 2.83 -7.24
C SER A 138 -23.24 3.35 -7.58
N ILE A 139 -22.42 2.52 -8.23
CA ILE A 139 -20.99 2.77 -8.41
C ILE A 139 -20.76 3.89 -9.43
N ARG A 140 -19.98 4.90 -9.03
CA ARG A 140 -19.55 6.00 -9.88
C ARG A 140 -18.08 5.82 -10.28
N PHE A 141 -17.82 5.54 -11.56
CA PHE A 141 -16.47 5.32 -12.11
C PHE A 141 -15.74 6.63 -12.44
N ASN A 142 -15.59 7.49 -11.44
CA ASN A 142 -14.70 8.65 -11.52
C ASN A 142 -13.25 8.26 -11.21
N THR A 143 -12.30 9.14 -11.50
CA THR A 143 -10.87 8.87 -11.32
C THR A 143 -10.51 8.39 -9.91
N PRO A 144 -10.93 9.05 -8.80
CA PRO A 144 -10.62 8.55 -7.47
C PRO A 144 -11.18 7.14 -7.23
N MET A 145 -12.38 6.84 -7.74
CA MET A 145 -12.97 5.50 -7.59
C MET A 145 -12.20 4.44 -8.39
N LEU A 146 -11.71 4.74 -9.57
CA LEU A 146 -10.91 3.80 -10.36
C LEU A 146 -9.64 3.39 -9.61
N PHE A 147 -8.91 4.35 -9.05
CA PHE A 147 -7.75 4.07 -8.21
C PHE A 147 -8.12 3.29 -6.94
N ALA A 148 -9.20 3.65 -6.26
CA ALA A 148 -9.67 2.93 -5.07
C ALA A 148 -10.14 1.50 -5.38
N LEU A 149 -10.83 1.28 -6.51
CA LEU A 149 -11.25 -0.05 -6.94
C LEU A 149 -10.06 -0.94 -7.28
N SER A 150 -9.02 -0.40 -7.89
CA SER A 150 -7.83 -1.17 -8.24
C SER A 150 -7.05 -1.66 -7.01
N PHE A 151 -7.20 -1.00 -5.87
CA PHE A 151 -6.65 -1.45 -4.60
C PHE A 151 -7.11 -2.88 -4.26
N LEU A 152 -8.38 -3.22 -4.47
CA LEU A 152 -8.95 -4.49 -4.05
C LEU A 152 -8.25 -5.71 -4.68
N PRO A 153 -8.18 -5.84 -6.03
CA PRO A 153 -7.49 -6.97 -6.65
C PRO A 153 -5.98 -6.92 -6.39
N MET A 154 -5.37 -5.74 -6.39
CA MET A 154 -3.92 -5.62 -6.22
C MET A 154 -3.49 -5.99 -4.80
N PHE A 155 -4.17 -5.47 -3.78
CA PHE A 155 -3.95 -5.86 -2.39
C PHE A 155 -4.33 -7.33 -2.14
N GLY A 156 -5.35 -7.83 -2.83
CA GLY A 156 -5.74 -9.25 -2.80
C GLY A 156 -4.63 -10.17 -3.31
N ILE A 157 -4.04 -9.87 -4.47
CA ILE A 157 -2.88 -10.59 -5.01
C ILE A 157 -1.70 -10.50 -4.04
N GLY A 158 -1.41 -9.28 -3.54
CA GLY A 158 -0.36 -9.07 -2.56
C GLY A 158 -0.54 -9.93 -1.31
N GLY A 159 -1.74 -9.93 -0.71
CA GLY A 159 -2.04 -10.73 0.48
C GLY A 159 -1.92 -12.24 0.23
N LEU A 160 -2.49 -12.75 -0.87
CA LEU A 160 -2.43 -14.17 -1.21
C LEU A 160 -1.00 -14.66 -1.47
N THR A 161 -0.18 -13.84 -2.14
CA THR A 161 1.23 -14.16 -2.38
C THR A 161 2.10 -14.06 -1.13
N GLY A 162 1.63 -13.42 -0.08
CA GLY A 162 2.30 -13.40 1.23
C GLY A 162 2.16 -14.71 2.01
N LEU A 163 1.12 -15.51 1.78
CA LEU A 163 0.90 -16.75 2.52
C LEU A 163 2.07 -17.74 2.38
N PRO A 164 2.60 -18.04 1.17
CA PRO A 164 3.77 -18.90 1.03
C PRO A 164 5.02 -18.33 1.72
N LEU A 165 5.20 -17.01 1.72
CA LEU A 165 6.33 -16.35 2.39
C LEU A 165 6.21 -16.38 3.92
N GLY A 166 4.99 -16.46 4.46
CA GLY A 166 4.72 -16.58 5.89
C GLY A 166 4.93 -17.98 6.44
N VAL A 167 5.15 -18.99 5.60
CA VAL A 167 5.37 -20.39 5.98
C VAL A 167 6.84 -20.75 5.76
N ALA A 168 7.57 -21.06 6.84
CA ALA A 168 9.01 -21.29 6.78
C ALA A 168 9.42 -22.37 5.76
N ALA A 169 8.63 -23.45 5.63
CA ALA A 169 8.92 -24.53 4.69
C ALA A 169 8.87 -24.11 3.21
N SER A 170 7.99 -23.18 2.85
CA SER A 170 7.93 -22.65 1.48
C SER A 170 8.87 -21.46 1.29
N ASP A 171 9.12 -20.66 2.35
CA ASP A 171 10.03 -19.53 2.26
C ASP A 171 11.49 -19.95 1.99
N ILE A 172 11.89 -21.18 2.33
CA ILE A 172 13.20 -21.74 1.97
C ILE A 172 13.49 -21.59 0.46
N TYR A 173 12.47 -21.74 -0.38
CA TYR A 173 12.61 -21.66 -1.84
C TYR A 173 12.33 -20.27 -2.40
N LEU A 174 11.61 -19.42 -1.67
CA LEU A 174 11.14 -18.12 -2.14
C LEU A 174 11.94 -16.94 -1.57
N HIS A 175 12.61 -17.15 -0.43
CA HIS A 175 13.37 -16.12 0.25
C HIS A 175 14.43 -15.52 -0.66
N ASP A 176 14.54 -14.20 -0.64
CA ASP A 176 15.47 -13.43 -1.47
C ASP A 176 15.37 -13.69 -2.98
N THR A 177 14.24 -14.16 -3.48
CA THR A 177 13.91 -14.24 -4.90
C THR A 177 13.07 -13.04 -5.37
N TYR A 178 12.87 -12.92 -6.69
CA TYR A 178 11.95 -11.95 -7.29
C TYR A 178 10.51 -12.14 -6.84
N TYR A 179 10.11 -13.32 -6.35
CA TYR A 179 8.79 -13.55 -5.77
C TYR A 179 8.51 -12.62 -4.59
N VAL A 180 9.50 -12.42 -3.71
CA VAL A 180 9.37 -11.50 -2.57
C VAL A 180 9.16 -10.07 -3.06
N ILE A 181 9.87 -9.66 -4.12
CA ILE A 181 9.73 -8.31 -4.70
C ILE A 181 8.32 -8.14 -5.27
N GLY A 182 7.82 -9.11 -6.04
CA GLY A 182 6.45 -9.10 -6.54
C GLY A 182 5.44 -8.96 -5.41
N HIS A 183 5.57 -9.77 -4.36
CA HIS A 183 4.67 -9.76 -3.21
C HIS A 183 4.56 -8.38 -2.56
N PHE A 184 5.66 -7.82 -2.05
CA PHE A 184 5.55 -6.58 -1.29
C PHE A 184 5.21 -5.38 -2.17
N HIS A 185 5.57 -5.38 -3.46
CA HIS A 185 5.15 -4.33 -4.35
C HIS A 185 3.65 -4.38 -4.64
N TYR A 186 3.02 -5.54 -4.76
CA TYR A 186 1.57 -5.61 -4.87
C TYR A 186 0.84 -5.08 -3.64
N VAL A 187 1.44 -5.22 -2.45
CA VAL A 187 0.89 -4.62 -1.22
C VAL A 187 1.15 -3.12 -1.16
N VAL A 188 2.41 -2.70 -1.32
CA VAL A 188 2.82 -1.30 -1.05
C VAL A 188 2.62 -0.39 -2.26
N ALA A 189 3.06 -0.77 -3.46
CA ALA A 189 3.04 0.16 -4.59
C ALA A 189 1.60 0.43 -5.08
N PRO A 190 0.85 -0.52 -5.62
CA PRO A 190 -0.55 -0.25 -5.96
C PRO A 190 -1.45 -0.11 -4.72
N GLY A 191 -1.13 -0.79 -3.63
CA GLY A 191 -1.89 -0.64 -2.38
C GLY A 191 -1.80 0.80 -1.85
N THR A 192 -0.61 1.29 -1.57
CA THR A 192 -0.43 2.62 -0.98
C THR A 192 -0.46 3.73 -2.03
N LEU A 193 0.30 3.62 -3.13
CA LEU A 193 0.39 4.71 -4.11
C LEU A 193 -0.94 4.96 -4.83
N PHE A 194 -1.67 3.90 -5.19
CA PHE A 194 -2.96 4.08 -5.82
C PHE A 194 -4.00 4.66 -4.86
N ALA A 195 -3.95 4.27 -3.59
CA ALA A 195 -4.78 4.91 -2.56
C ALA A 195 -4.43 6.39 -2.39
N LEU A 196 -3.14 6.76 -2.40
CA LEU A 196 -2.72 8.16 -2.36
C LEU A 196 -3.18 8.95 -3.59
N PHE A 197 -3.05 8.39 -4.80
CA PHE A 197 -3.61 9.02 -6.00
C PHE A 197 -5.13 9.18 -5.90
N ALA A 198 -5.85 8.14 -5.44
CA ALA A 198 -7.28 8.24 -5.20
C ALA A 198 -7.60 9.38 -4.24
N GLY A 199 -6.86 9.48 -3.13
CA GLY A 199 -7.00 10.55 -2.13
C GLY A 199 -6.70 11.93 -2.72
N ILE A 200 -5.62 12.10 -3.49
CA ILE A 200 -5.29 13.37 -4.14
C ILE A 200 -6.44 13.80 -5.04
N TYR A 201 -6.91 12.94 -5.95
CA TYR A 201 -8.05 13.27 -6.82
C TYR A 201 -9.32 13.59 -6.05
N TYR A 202 -9.59 12.87 -4.95
CA TYR A 202 -10.81 13.02 -4.15
C TYR A 202 -10.80 14.30 -3.33
N TRP A 203 -9.71 14.61 -2.61
CA TRP A 203 -9.63 15.78 -1.74
C TRP A 203 -9.06 17.04 -2.42
N PHE A 204 -8.57 16.97 -3.66
CA PHE A 204 -8.07 18.15 -4.37
C PHE A 204 -9.08 19.30 -4.42
N PRO A 205 -10.39 19.05 -4.71
CA PRO A 205 -11.40 20.11 -4.66
C PRO A 205 -11.56 20.71 -3.25
N LYS A 206 -11.46 19.88 -2.22
CA LYS A 206 -11.56 20.33 -0.83
C LYS A 206 -10.41 21.26 -0.45
N ILE A 207 -9.20 20.91 -0.84
CA ILE A 207 -7.97 21.64 -0.49
C ILE A 207 -7.82 22.93 -1.32
N THR A 208 -8.16 22.89 -2.61
CA THR A 208 -7.85 23.98 -3.55
C THR A 208 -9.07 24.76 -4.03
N GLY A 209 -10.28 24.23 -3.83
CA GLY A 209 -11.50 24.74 -4.46
C GLY A 209 -11.57 24.48 -5.96
N ARG A 210 -10.79 23.54 -6.50
CA ARG A 210 -10.71 23.20 -7.94
C ARG A 210 -10.77 21.70 -8.11
N LYS A 211 -11.48 21.22 -9.14
CA LYS A 211 -11.55 19.80 -9.47
C LYS A 211 -10.55 19.46 -10.57
N LEU A 212 -9.75 18.42 -10.36
CA LEU A 212 -8.84 17.88 -11.38
C LEU A 212 -9.65 17.37 -12.59
N HIS A 213 -9.06 17.51 -13.79
CA HIS A 213 -9.71 17.12 -15.04
C HIS A 213 -9.82 15.60 -15.14
N GLU A 214 -11.05 15.12 -15.31
CA GLU A 214 -11.39 13.69 -15.25
C GLU A 214 -10.75 12.87 -16.39
N GLY A 215 -10.73 13.42 -17.62
CA GLY A 215 -10.10 12.75 -18.78
C GLY A 215 -8.60 12.54 -18.59
N MET A 216 -7.90 13.55 -18.07
CA MET A 216 -6.47 13.42 -17.72
C MET A 216 -6.25 12.45 -16.57
N GLY A 217 -7.18 12.43 -15.61
CA GLY A 217 -7.15 11.45 -14.51
C GLY A 217 -7.28 10.00 -15.00
N LYS A 218 -8.16 9.74 -15.94
CA LYS A 218 -8.30 8.42 -16.56
C LYS A 218 -7.08 8.06 -17.41
N LEU A 219 -6.51 9.04 -18.15
CA LEU A 219 -5.27 8.85 -18.89
C LEU A 219 -4.07 8.55 -17.98
N HIS A 220 -4.07 9.06 -16.75
CA HIS A 220 -3.11 8.66 -15.71
C HIS A 220 -3.39 7.24 -15.20
N PHE A 221 -4.65 6.91 -14.88
CA PHE A 221 -5.01 5.66 -14.24
C PHE A 221 -4.76 4.42 -15.10
N PHE A 222 -5.31 4.36 -16.31
CA PHE A 222 -5.30 3.13 -17.11
C PHE A 222 -3.89 2.65 -17.46
N PRO A 223 -2.99 3.50 -17.99
CA PRO A 223 -1.61 3.07 -18.25
C PRO A 223 -0.86 2.71 -16.95
N SER A 224 -1.09 3.45 -15.86
CA SER A 224 -0.46 3.15 -14.57
C SER A 224 -0.88 1.78 -14.03
N PHE A 225 -2.17 1.45 -14.09
CA PHE A 225 -2.69 0.16 -13.65
C PHE A 225 -2.13 -1.00 -14.48
N LEU A 226 -2.10 -0.87 -15.80
CA LEU A 226 -1.55 -1.91 -16.67
C LEU A 226 -0.04 -2.07 -16.48
N ALA A 227 0.69 -0.97 -16.42
CA ALA A 227 2.14 -0.98 -16.27
C ALA A 227 2.59 -1.55 -14.92
N MET A 228 1.88 -1.24 -13.82
CA MET A 228 2.15 -1.85 -12.51
C MET A 228 2.07 -3.38 -12.56
N ASN A 229 1.04 -3.91 -13.21
CA ASN A 229 0.93 -5.37 -13.40
C ASN A 229 2.03 -5.89 -14.33
N GLY A 230 2.37 -5.16 -15.39
CA GLY A 230 3.46 -5.51 -16.30
C GLY A 230 4.83 -5.54 -15.63
N ILE A 231 5.05 -4.75 -14.58
CA ILE A 231 6.31 -4.77 -13.81
C ILE A 231 6.31 -5.94 -12.80
N PHE A 232 5.26 -6.07 -11.99
CA PHE A 232 5.34 -6.91 -10.78
C PHE A 232 4.78 -8.32 -10.96
N MET A 233 3.88 -8.57 -11.91
CA MET A 233 3.38 -9.93 -12.16
C MET A 233 4.47 -10.87 -12.70
N PRO A 234 5.33 -10.49 -13.64
CA PRO A 234 6.41 -11.35 -14.09
C PRO A 234 7.40 -11.74 -13.00
N MET A 235 7.54 -10.91 -11.95
CA MET A 235 8.44 -11.20 -10.84
C MET A 235 8.04 -12.47 -10.06
N PHE A 236 6.75 -12.82 -10.04
CA PHE A 236 6.31 -14.09 -9.45
C PHE A 236 6.80 -15.27 -10.29
N ILE A 237 6.75 -15.18 -11.62
CA ILE A 237 7.23 -16.22 -12.53
C ILE A 237 8.74 -16.39 -12.34
N GLN A 238 9.47 -15.28 -12.35
CA GLN A 238 10.93 -15.31 -12.17
C GLN A 238 11.33 -15.83 -10.78
N GLY A 239 10.62 -15.42 -9.72
CA GLY A 239 10.90 -15.89 -8.38
C GLY A 239 10.59 -17.36 -8.16
N LEU A 240 9.51 -17.89 -8.75
CA LEU A 240 9.20 -19.33 -8.72
C LEU A 240 10.23 -20.16 -9.50
N ALA A 241 10.87 -19.59 -10.51
CA ALA A 241 11.98 -20.21 -11.21
C ALA A 241 13.33 -20.06 -10.46
N GLY A 242 13.33 -19.46 -9.27
CA GLY A 242 14.54 -19.33 -8.43
C GLY A 242 15.44 -18.15 -8.77
N LEU A 243 14.95 -17.16 -9.54
CA LEU A 243 15.74 -15.96 -9.82
C LEU A 243 15.89 -15.13 -8.55
N SER A 244 17.13 -14.99 -8.07
CA SER A 244 17.46 -14.22 -6.88
C SER A 244 17.29 -12.70 -7.13
N ARG A 245 16.90 -11.95 -6.10
CA ARG A 245 16.90 -10.48 -6.14
C ARG A 245 18.28 -9.90 -5.85
N ARG A 246 18.48 -8.61 -6.08
CA ARG A 246 19.71 -7.85 -5.79
C ARG A 246 20.94 -8.27 -6.61
N MET A 247 20.72 -8.78 -7.82
CA MET A 247 21.79 -9.09 -8.75
C MET A 247 22.07 -7.90 -9.67
N TYR A 248 23.36 -7.63 -9.91
CA TYR A 248 23.79 -6.49 -10.73
C TYR A 248 23.55 -6.71 -12.23
N ASP A 249 23.52 -7.97 -12.68
CA ASP A 249 23.43 -8.36 -14.08
C ASP A 249 22.03 -8.84 -14.50
N GLY A 250 21.02 -8.66 -13.63
CA GLY A 250 19.64 -9.10 -13.90
C GLY A 250 19.47 -10.61 -14.02
N GLY A 251 20.43 -11.40 -13.55
CA GLY A 251 20.35 -12.86 -13.54
C GLY A 251 20.96 -13.56 -14.75
N GLN A 252 21.68 -12.86 -15.62
CA GLN A 252 22.27 -13.45 -16.83
C GLN A 252 23.29 -14.55 -16.54
N GLN A 253 23.92 -14.53 -15.37
CA GLN A 253 24.89 -15.55 -14.95
C GLN A 253 24.25 -16.85 -14.46
N TYR A 254 22.94 -16.87 -14.26
CA TYR A 254 22.22 -18.03 -13.73
C TYR A 254 21.67 -18.88 -14.86
N ALA A 255 22.38 -19.94 -15.25
CA ALA A 255 21.97 -20.81 -16.34
C ALA A 255 20.54 -21.38 -16.18
N HIS A 256 20.11 -21.68 -14.94
CA HIS A 256 18.77 -22.18 -14.66
C HIS A 256 17.65 -21.14 -14.85
N ALA A 257 18.00 -19.87 -14.93
CA ALA A 257 17.07 -18.77 -15.09
C ALA A 257 17.19 -18.08 -16.47
N SER A 258 18.04 -18.58 -17.38
CA SER A 258 18.30 -17.94 -18.68
C SER A 258 17.02 -17.75 -19.50
N ASP A 259 16.13 -18.75 -19.49
CA ASP A 259 14.90 -18.75 -20.29
C ASP A 259 13.85 -17.74 -19.83
N ILE A 260 13.99 -17.20 -18.61
CA ILE A 260 13.04 -16.24 -18.04
C ILE A 260 13.59 -14.82 -17.93
N THR A 261 14.85 -14.58 -18.31
CA THR A 261 15.45 -13.23 -18.26
C THR A 261 14.83 -12.28 -19.28
N HIS A 262 14.17 -12.75 -20.33
CA HIS A 262 13.39 -11.93 -21.28
C HIS A 262 12.30 -11.11 -20.59
N TRP A 263 11.78 -11.55 -19.44
CA TRP A 263 10.84 -10.76 -18.65
C TRP A 263 11.43 -9.44 -18.13
N ASN A 264 12.76 -9.35 -17.98
CA ASN A 264 13.42 -8.10 -17.56
C ASN A 264 13.20 -6.97 -18.57
N GLU A 265 13.21 -7.26 -19.86
CA GLU A 265 12.93 -6.28 -20.91
C GLU A 265 11.47 -5.83 -20.86
N PHE A 266 10.53 -6.77 -20.72
CA PHE A 266 9.11 -6.47 -20.60
C PHE A 266 8.80 -5.61 -19.35
N MET A 267 9.40 -5.95 -18.21
CA MET A 267 9.27 -5.15 -16.98
C MET A 267 9.86 -3.75 -17.15
N THR A 268 11.00 -3.64 -17.84
CA THR A 268 11.64 -2.33 -18.11
C THR A 268 10.75 -1.45 -19.00
N ILE A 269 10.21 -2.00 -20.09
CA ILE A 269 9.25 -1.28 -20.96
C ILE A 269 8.02 -0.83 -20.14
N SER A 270 7.50 -1.73 -19.32
CA SER A 270 6.37 -1.41 -18.44
C SER A 270 6.71 -0.29 -17.45
N ALA A 271 7.93 -0.26 -16.91
CA ALA A 271 8.39 0.80 -16.02
C ALA A 271 8.48 2.16 -16.74
N PHE A 272 8.94 2.20 -17.98
CA PHE A 272 8.90 3.43 -18.79
C PHE A 272 7.47 3.89 -19.05
N ILE A 273 6.55 2.97 -19.38
CA ILE A 273 5.13 3.29 -19.55
C ILE A 273 4.56 3.87 -18.25
N LEU A 274 4.88 3.28 -17.09
CA LEU A 274 4.46 3.79 -15.79
C LEU A 274 4.98 5.21 -15.54
N GLY A 275 6.24 5.47 -15.86
CA GLY A 275 6.84 6.81 -15.77
C GLY A 275 6.12 7.83 -16.66
N LEU A 276 5.87 7.49 -17.92
CA LEU A 276 5.15 8.34 -18.87
C LEU A 276 3.70 8.58 -18.43
N ALA A 277 3.05 7.59 -17.81
CA ALA A 277 1.69 7.71 -17.29
C ALA A 277 1.56 8.77 -16.18
N GLN A 278 2.65 9.18 -15.52
CA GLN A 278 2.62 10.25 -14.52
C GLN A 278 2.54 11.65 -15.14
N ILE A 279 2.92 11.83 -16.41
CA ILE A 279 2.89 13.11 -17.09
C ILE A 279 1.48 13.73 -17.10
N PRO A 280 0.41 13.01 -17.51
CA PRO A 280 -0.96 13.53 -17.43
C PRO A 280 -1.36 13.99 -16.01
N PHE A 281 -0.93 13.30 -14.97
CA PHE A 281 -1.21 13.68 -13.58
C PHE A 281 -0.53 15.00 -13.22
N ILE A 282 0.76 15.13 -13.50
CA ILE A 282 1.53 16.35 -13.22
C ILE A 282 0.94 17.53 -13.98
N LEU A 283 0.68 17.37 -15.27
CA LEU A 283 0.06 18.42 -16.09
C LEU A 283 -1.34 18.79 -15.59
N ASN A 284 -2.13 17.81 -15.17
CA ASN A 284 -3.47 18.04 -14.62
C ASN A 284 -3.43 18.95 -13.40
N ILE A 285 -2.47 18.75 -12.49
CA ILE A 285 -2.28 19.61 -11.32
C ILE A 285 -1.98 21.04 -11.74
N PHE A 286 -0.98 21.26 -12.59
CA PHE A 286 -0.58 22.62 -13.01
C PHE A 286 -1.67 23.34 -13.80
N ILE A 287 -2.31 22.66 -14.74
CA ILE A 287 -3.43 23.23 -15.52
C ILE A 287 -4.58 23.58 -14.57
N THR A 288 -4.95 22.68 -13.67
CA THR A 288 -6.06 22.92 -12.74
C THR A 288 -5.77 24.07 -11.78
N LEU A 289 -4.55 24.19 -11.27
CA LEU A 289 -4.16 25.30 -10.39
C LEU A 289 -4.20 26.66 -11.09
N SER A 290 -4.05 26.72 -12.41
CA SER A 290 -4.16 27.95 -13.20
C SER A 290 -5.60 28.33 -13.58
N THR A 291 -6.59 27.45 -13.35
CA THR A 291 -8.01 27.74 -13.62
C THR A 291 -8.67 28.54 -12.50
N LYS A 292 -9.87 29.05 -12.71
CA LYS A 292 -10.70 29.65 -11.66
C LYS A 292 -11.18 28.57 -10.67
N LYS A 293 -11.45 28.98 -9.43
CA LYS A 293 -12.09 28.09 -8.45
C LYS A 293 -13.49 27.70 -8.94
N SER A 294 -13.89 26.47 -8.65
CA SER A 294 -15.23 25.97 -8.96
C SER A 294 -16.27 26.60 -8.01
N GLU A 295 -17.45 26.85 -8.52
CA GLU A 295 -18.60 27.18 -7.69
C GLU A 295 -19.16 25.96 -6.95
N ASP A 296 -18.99 24.78 -7.56
CA ASP A 296 -19.33 23.50 -6.93
C ASP A 296 -18.27 23.11 -5.90
N ARG A 297 -18.62 23.26 -4.64
CA ARG A 297 -17.74 22.96 -3.49
C ARG A 297 -17.75 21.50 -3.05
N ASN A 298 -18.69 20.71 -3.56
CA ASN A 298 -18.86 19.28 -3.28
C ASN A 298 -19.12 18.47 -4.56
N PRO A 299 -18.12 18.37 -5.46
CA PRO A 299 -18.30 17.76 -6.77
C PRO A 299 -18.59 16.24 -6.72
N TRP A 300 -18.45 15.64 -5.55
CA TRP A 300 -18.74 14.23 -5.31
C TRP A 300 -20.15 13.98 -4.81
N LYS A 301 -20.87 15.05 -4.43
CA LYS A 301 -22.13 14.94 -3.67
C LYS A 301 -21.97 14.02 -2.45
N SER A 302 -20.91 14.26 -1.69
CA SER A 302 -20.67 13.55 -0.43
C SER A 302 -21.58 14.08 0.66
N THR A 303 -22.15 13.18 1.45
CA THR A 303 -23.10 13.52 2.51
C THR A 303 -22.44 13.83 3.85
N THR A 304 -21.12 13.65 3.96
CA THR A 304 -20.36 13.79 5.21
C THR A 304 -20.22 15.26 5.64
N ILE A 305 -20.06 15.48 6.94
CA ILE A 305 -19.81 16.82 7.52
C ILE A 305 -18.61 17.51 6.90
N GLU A 306 -17.57 16.74 6.56
CA GLU A 306 -16.39 17.26 5.89
C GLU A 306 -16.75 18.06 4.63
N TRP A 307 -17.67 17.53 3.81
CA TRP A 307 -18.09 18.17 2.57
C TRP A 307 -19.18 19.23 2.74
N SER A 308 -19.77 19.36 3.94
CA SER A 308 -20.62 20.48 4.32
C SER A 308 -19.80 21.74 4.65
N ALA A 309 -18.54 21.57 5.06
CA ALA A 309 -17.63 22.70 5.30
C ALA A 309 -17.19 23.37 3.98
N PRO A 310 -16.76 24.66 4.00
CA PRO A 310 -16.24 25.35 2.82
C PRO A 310 -15.09 24.61 2.12
N SER A 311 -14.94 24.82 0.82
CA SER A 311 -13.83 24.30 0.01
C SER A 311 -13.15 25.47 -0.74
N PRO A 312 -11.92 25.88 -0.37
CA PRO A 312 -11.08 25.40 0.74
C PRO A 312 -11.68 25.69 2.12
N PRO A 313 -11.28 24.91 3.15
CA PRO A 313 -11.67 25.20 4.52
C PRO A 313 -11.14 26.58 4.97
N LEU A 314 -11.89 27.26 5.83
CA LEU A 314 -11.46 28.51 6.43
C LEU A 314 -10.43 28.27 7.54
N PRO A 315 -9.50 29.19 7.80
CA PRO A 315 -8.43 28.97 8.77
C PRO A 315 -8.87 28.72 10.21
N HIS A 316 -10.02 29.27 10.64
CA HIS A 316 -10.41 29.24 12.04
C HIS A 316 -11.84 28.72 12.27
N VAL A 317 -12.81 29.11 11.46
CA VAL A 317 -14.23 28.79 11.66
C VAL A 317 -14.84 28.32 10.35
N ASN A 318 -15.24 27.06 10.30
CA ASN A 318 -15.88 26.46 9.11
C ASN A 318 -17.41 26.39 9.21
N PHE A 319 -17.95 26.55 10.42
CA PHE A 319 -19.39 26.57 10.72
C PHE A 319 -19.69 27.73 11.67
N GLU A 320 -20.76 28.46 11.39
CA GLU A 320 -21.15 29.62 12.19
C GLU A 320 -21.75 29.23 13.56
N SER A 321 -22.29 28.02 13.66
CA SER A 321 -22.88 27.45 14.87
C SER A 321 -22.42 25.98 15.02
N ALA A 322 -22.74 25.39 16.18
CA ALA A 322 -22.54 23.96 16.40
C ALA A 322 -23.32 23.15 15.34
N VAL A 323 -22.65 22.19 14.73
CA VAL A 323 -23.25 21.36 13.68
C VAL A 323 -24.13 20.30 14.34
N GLU A 324 -25.41 20.30 14.00
CA GLU A 324 -26.32 19.24 14.38
C GLU A 324 -26.30 18.13 13.35
N VAL A 325 -26.15 16.88 13.82
CA VAL A 325 -26.05 15.69 12.98
C VAL A 325 -27.33 14.90 13.12
N HIS A 326 -28.05 14.75 12.03
CA HIS A 326 -29.36 14.08 12.00
C HIS A 326 -29.28 12.63 11.52
N ARG A 327 -28.18 12.22 10.84
CA ARG A 327 -28.02 10.88 10.25
C ARG A 327 -26.58 10.44 10.16
N GLY A 328 -26.36 9.16 9.84
CA GLY A 328 -25.04 8.59 9.59
C GLY A 328 -24.40 9.14 8.30
N PRO A 329 -23.07 8.98 8.15
CA PRO A 329 -22.41 9.30 6.89
C PRO A 329 -22.81 8.29 5.79
N TYR A 330 -22.90 8.77 4.55
CA TYR A 330 -23.20 7.93 3.37
C TYR A 330 -24.58 7.28 3.35
N GLU A 331 -25.55 7.86 4.06
CA GLU A 331 -26.95 7.49 3.97
C GLU A 331 -27.61 8.23 2.81
N TYR A 332 -27.45 7.70 1.60
CA TYR A 332 -28.00 8.33 0.39
C TYR A 332 -29.46 7.98 0.13
N SER A 333 -29.88 6.78 0.45
CA SER A 333 -31.28 6.35 0.24
C SER A 333 -32.09 6.56 1.52
N VAL A 334 -32.69 7.71 1.64
CA VAL A 334 -33.56 8.03 2.78
C VAL A 334 -35.01 7.68 2.42
N PRO A 335 -35.71 6.84 3.20
CA PRO A 335 -37.11 6.51 2.97
C PRO A 335 -37.97 7.78 2.86
N GLU A 336 -38.97 7.74 1.95
CA GLU A 336 -39.94 8.83 1.72
C GLU A 336 -39.37 10.13 1.12
N LYS A 337 -38.11 10.14 0.72
CA LYS A 337 -37.47 11.28 0.05
C LYS A 337 -37.26 10.96 -1.44
N GLU A 338 -37.57 11.94 -2.30
CA GLU A 338 -37.40 11.79 -3.76
C GLU A 338 -35.94 11.96 -4.20
N GLU A 339 -35.18 12.79 -3.48
CA GLU A 339 -33.78 13.02 -3.79
C GLU A 339 -32.85 12.01 -3.12
N ASP A 340 -31.72 11.78 -3.75
CA ASP A 340 -30.69 10.83 -3.33
C ASP A 340 -29.49 11.54 -2.68
N PHE A 341 -29.67 12.76 -2.18
CA PHE A 341 -28.61 13.55 -1.57
C PHE A 341 -29.11 14.26 -0.30
N TYR A 342 -28.76 13.68 0.83
CA TYR A 342 -29.07 14.24 2.15
C TYR A 342 -27.79 14.31 2.98
N PRO A 343 -27.17 15.51 3.12
CA PRO A 343 -26.05 15.73 4.03
C PRO A 343 -26.38 15.33 5.46
N GLN A 344 -25.39 14.92 6.23
CA GLN A 344 -25.55 14.58 7.65
C GLN A 344 -26.18 15.71 8.47
N THR A 345 -26.05 16.94 8.02
CA THR A 345 -26.54 18.16 8.65
C THR A 345 -27.98 18.53 8.24
N SER A 346 -28.59 17.78 7.34
CA SER A 346 -29.98 18.01 6.93
C SER A 346 -30.94 17.23 7.81
N PRO A 347 -32.02 17.87 8.32
CA PRO A 347 -33.04 17.19 9.12
C PRO A 347 -33.87 16.17 8.33
#